data_20540b37a28fa8e31f03fc12f51e2f65
#
_entry.id   20540b37a28fa8e31f03fc12f51e2f65
#
_cell.length_a   1.000
_cell.length_b   1.000
_cell.length_c   1.000
_cell.angle_alpha   90.00
_cell.angle_beta   90.00
_cell.angle_gamma   90.00
#
_symmetry.space_group_name_H-M   'P 1'
#
loop_
_entity.id
_entity.type
_entity.pdbx_description
1 polymer ?
#
loop_
_entity_poly.entity_id
_entity_poly.type
_entity_poly.pdbx_seq_one_letter_code
_entity_poly.pdbx_strand_id
1 'polypeptide(L)'
;QQALTLLEVGTGSDGLRLGRELLESLPEGNRLARHHRERWAVDCAADANFADMYLHPQETSYNQYRLFGFIETADLHFAGFSNPEIWDPARLLQGELLERARALPQRQQWLLVEQLDPDISHFEFFLSASPVAAMPLTDEALRAAHGLRQPCLWGEPDPILDRNMQPLQLSDAERQLLRSVHDQPDTPLGGLAEPAVIRDLAARQLLLLKA
;
A
#
# COMPACT_ATOMS: atom_id res chain seq x y z
N GLN A 1 14.04 13.10 -12.73
CA GLN A 1 14.60 14.40 -12.33
C GLN A 1 16.12 14.38 -12.27
N GLN A 2 16.80 13.51 -11.48
CA GLN A 2 18.27 13.49 -11.34
C GLN A 2 19.00 13.37 -12.69
N ALA A 3 18.52 12.55 -13.62
CA ALA A 3 19.09 12.43 -14.94
C ALA A 3 19.03 13.75 -15.73
N LEU A 4 17.91 14.44 -15.66
CA LEU A 4 17.73 15.76 -16.32
C LEU A 4 18.63 16.83 -15.68
N THR A 5 18.78 16.79 -14.35
CA THR A 5 19.72 17.68 -13.64
C THR A 5 21.16 17.46 -14.08
N LEU A 6 21.60 16.19 -14.23
CA LEU A 6 22.94 15.86 -14.74
C LEU A 6 23.17 16.30 -16.19
N LEU A 7 22.08 16.37 -16.97
CA LEU A 7 22.09 16.89 -18.34
C LEU A 7 21.95 18.43 -18.43
N GLU A 8 21.97 19.10 -17.29
CA GLU A 8 21.76 20.54 -17.16
C GLU A 8 20.43 21.05 -17.76
N VAL A 9 19.42 20.19 -17.77
CA VAL A 9 18.08 20.51 -18.27
C VAL A 9 17.29 21.25 -17.18
N GLY A 10 16.83 22.46 -17.50
CA GLY A 10 16.00 23.27 -16.60
C GLY A 10 14.58 22.72 -16.43
N THR A 11 13.80 23.39 -15.56
CA THR A 11 12.40 23.01 -15.25
C THR A 11 11.37 23.73 -16.13
N GLY A 12 11.78 24.61 -17.03
CA GLY A 12 10.89 25.37 -17.92
C GLY A 12 10.46 24.61 -19.17
N SER A 13 10.12 25.36 -20.23
CA SER A 13 9.66 24.78 -21.51
C SER A 13 10.66 23.80 -22.13
N ASP A 14 11.96 24.05 -22.01
CA ASP A 14 12.98 23.12 -22.45
C ASP A 14 13.00 21.84 -21.62
N GLY A 15 12.75 21.95 -20.32
CA GLY A 15 12.61 20.79 -19.43
C GLY A 15 11.46 19.87 -19.86
N LEU A 16 10.31 20.44 -20.20
CA LEU A 16 9.17 19.67 -20.72
C LEU A 16 9.53 18.92 -22.00
N ARG A 17 10.08 19.63 -22.97
CA ARG A 17 10.44 19.05 -24.27
C ARG A 17 11.51 17.96 -24.11
N LEU A 18 12.63 18.28 -23.44
CA LEU A 18 13.75 17.35 -23.26
C LEU A 18 13.42 16.18 -22.32
N GLY A 19 12.57 16.42 -21.34
CA GLY A 19 12.07 15.35 -20.46
C GLY A 19 11.21 14.33 -21.21
N ARG A 20 10.34 14.77 -22.11
CA ARG A 20 9.56 13.88 -22.98
C ARG A 20 10.46 13.13 -23.96
N GLU A 21 11.39 13.84 -24.62
CA GLU A 21 12.36 13.24 -25.53
C GLU A 21 13.23 12.18 -24.83
N LEU A 22 13.62 12.42 -23.57
CA LEU A 22 14.36 11.44 -22.77
C LEU A 22 13.54 10.15 -22.58
N LEU A 23 12.26 10.25 -22.19
CA LEU A 23 11.42 9.08 -21.99
C LEU A 23 11.19 8.28 -23.28
N GLU A 24 11.04 8.98 -24.41
CA GLU A 24 10.88 8.38 -25.73
C GLU A 24 12.15 7.72 -26.24
N SER A 25 13.33 8.26 -25.89
CA SER A 25 14.64 7.72 -26.31
C SER A 25 15.07 6.48 -25.54
N LEU A 26 14.46 6.21 -24.38
CA LEU A 26 14.83 5.07 -23.56
C LEU A 26 14.42 3.73 -24.21
N PRO A 27 15.25 2.69 -24.11
CA PRO A 27 14.91 1.36 -24.62
C PRO A 27 13.58 0.86 -24.05
N GLU A 28 12.84 0.07 -24.82
CA GLU A 28 11.52 -0.44 -24.45
C GLU A 28 11.50 -1.18 -23.09
N GLY A 29 12.54 -1.96 -22.81
CA GLY A 29 12.71 -2.67 -21.54
C GLY A 29 13.16 -1.79 -20.36
N ASN A 30 13.42 -0.50 -20.58
CA ASN A 30 13.81 0.40 -19.50
C ASN A 30 12.65 0.59 -18.52
N ARG A 31 12.93 0.39 -17.23
CA ARG A 31 11.91 0.43 -16.16
C ARG A 31 11.16 1.76 -16.13
N LEU A 32 11.86 2.90 -16.23
CA LEU A 32 11.23 4.21 -16.18
C LEU A 32 10.29 4.40 -17.39
N ALA A 33 10.74 4.07 -18.61
CA ALA A 33 9.92 4.17 -19.81
C ALA A 33 8.70 3.23 -19.76
N ARG A 34 8.87 1.99 -19.25
CA ARG A 34 7.77 1.05 -19.04
C ARG A 34 6.74 1.61 -18.07
N HIS A 35 7.15 2.05 -16.87
CA HIS A 35 6.26 2.65 -15.88
C HIS A 35 5.52 3.88 -16.40
N HIS A 36 6.21 4.73 -17.16
CA HIS A 36 5.57 5.88 -17.80
C HIS A 36 4.45 5.43 -18.74
N ARG A 37 4.72 4.50 -19.65
CA ARG A 37 3.73 4.02 -20.63
C ARG A 37 2.51 3.34 -19.99
N GLU A 38 2.75 2.51 -19.00
CA GLU A 38 1.71 1.67 -18.40
C GLU A 38 0.82 2.42 -17.39
N ARG A 39 1.38 3.41 -16.71
CA ARG A 39 0.69 4.06 -15.59
C ARG A 39 0.48 5.56 -15.76
N TRP A 40 1.42 6.28 -16.32
CA TRP A 40 1.44 7.74 -16.26
C TRP A 40 1.25 8.46 -17.58
N ALA A 41 1.28 7.77 -18.72
CA ALA A 41 1.24 8.41 -20.03
C ALA A 41 -0.01 9.27 -20.23
N VAL A 42 -1.18 8.84 -19.77
CA VAL A 42 -2.42 9.57 -19.89
C VAL A 42 -2.40 10.85 -19.06
N ASP A 43 -2.01 10.75 -17.78
CA ASP A 43 -1.98 11.88 -16.87
C ASP A 43 -0.89 12.89 -17.26
N CYS A 44 0.28 12.39 -17.66
CA CYS A 44 1.40 13.20 -18.11
C CYS A 44 1.28 13.74 -19.54
N ALA A 45 0.17 13.51 -20.23
CA ALA A 45 -0.13 14.19 -21.49
C ALA A 45 -0.24 15.71 -21.29
N ALA A 46 -0.79 16.16 -20.16
CA ALA A 46 -0.80 17.55 -19.77
C ALA A 46 0.58 17.99 -19.25
N ASP A 47 1.07 19.16 -19.71
CA ASP A 47 2.40 19.67 -19.33
C ASP A 47 2.56 19.91 -17.83
N ALA A 48 1.50 20.37 -17.16
CA ALA A 48 1.52 20.59 -15.71
C ALA A 48 1.76 19.29 -14.94
N ASN A 49 1.09 18.21 -15.31
CA ASN A 49 1.24 16.90 -14.68
C ASN A 49 2.61 16.28 -14.99
N PHE A 50 3.11 16.48 -16.23
CA PHE A 50 4.45 16.05 -16.60
C PHE A 50 5.51 16.78 -15.77
N ALA A 51 5.37 18.10 -15.64
CA ALA A 51 6.29 18.91 -14.82
C ALA A 51 6.29 18.48 -13.36
N ASP A 52 5.13 18.26 -12.79
CA ASP A 52 4.97 17.78 -11.42
C ASP A 52 5.63 16.41 -11.21
N MET A 53 5.39 15.47 -12.12
CA MET A 53 5.90 14.09 -12.03
C MET A 53 7.42 13.98 -12.24
N TYR A 54 7.99 14.74 -13.21
CA TYR A 54 9.36 14.50 -13.68
C TYR A 54 10.32 15.66 -13.48
N LEU A 55 9.81 16.88 -13.29
CA LEU A 55 10.62 18.10 -13.24
C LEU A 55 10.56 18.82 -11.90
N HIS A 56 9.79 18.29 -10.93
CA HIS A 56 9.61 18.94 -9.64
C HIS A 56 10.96 19.19 -8.95
N PRO A 57 11.32 20.45 -8.60
CA PRO A 57 12.67 20.80 -8.15
C PRO A 57 12.99 20.29 -6.73
N GLN A 58 11.96 20.02 -5.92
CA GLN A 58 12.10 19.65 -4.53
C GLN A 58 11.56 18.22 -4.31
N GLU A 59 12.18 17.23 -4.94
CA GLU A 59 11.80 15.84 -4.79
C GLU A 59 12.87 15.07 -4.02
N THR A 60 12.45 14.22 -3.12
CA THR A 60 13.31 13.30 -2.37
C THR A 60 12.83 11.88 -2.51
N SER A 61 13.67 11.03 -3.08
CA SER A 61 13.38 9.59 -3.16
C SER A 61 13.78 8.90 -1.86
N TYR A 62 12.92 8.01 -1.39
CA TYR A 62 13.14 7.20 -0.21
C TYR A 62 13.28 5.73 -0.60
N ASN A 63 14.24 5.07 0.02
CA ASN A 63 14.23 3.63 0.24
C ASN A 63 13.82 3.38 1.70
N GLN A 64 13.62 2.13 2.09
CA GLN A 64 13.19 1.82 3.45
C GLN A 64 14.14 2.33 4.54
N TYR A 65 15.46 2.30 4.34
CA TYR A 65 16.41 2.82 5.32
C TYR A 65 16.17 4.31 5.59
N ARG A 66 16.02 5.10 4.53
CA ARG A 66 15.76 6.54 4.64
C ARG A 66 14.37 6.81 5.20
N LEU A 67 13.36 6.01 4.80
CA LEU A 67 12.00 6.13 5.29
C LEU A 67 11.95 5.90 6.80
N PHE A 68 12.50 4.80 7.29
CA PHE A 68 12.47 4.50 8.72
C PHE A 68 13.30 5.51 9.53
N GLY A 69 14.45 5.96 9.04
CA GLY A 69 15.22 7.03 9.68
C GLY A 69 14.44 8.35 9.73
N PHE A 70 13.70 8.68 8.69
CA PHE A 70 12.84 9.86 8.67
C PHE A 70 11.69 9.76 9.71
N ILE A 71 11.03 8.60 9.79
CA ILE A 71 9.96 8.33 10.77
C ILE A 71 10.49 8.45 12.20
N GLU A 72 11.65 7.86 12.49
CA GLU A 72 12.30 7.90 13.80
C GLU A 72 12.70 9.34 14.19
N THR A 73 13.17 10.15 13.22
CA THR A 73 13.50 11.56 13.47
C THR A 73 12.25 12.40 13.82
N ALA A 74 11.09 12.01 13.32
CA ALA A 74 9.81 12.67 13.60
C ALA A 74 9.16 12.22 14.92
N ASP A 75 9.80 11.32 15.69
CA ASP A 75 9.25 10.68 16.89
C ASP A 75 7.87 10.02 16.65
N LEU A 76 7.76 9.36 15.49
CA LEU A 76 6.56 8.62 15.10
C LEU A 76 6.84 7.13 15.05
N HIS A 77 5.78 6.35 15.23
CA HIS A 77 5.83 4.90 15.21
C HIS A 77 5.21 4.36 13.92
N PHE A 78 5.94 3.48 13.24
CA PHE A 78 5.44 2.78 12.06
C PHE A 78 4.39 1.75 12.47
N ALA A 79 3.15 1.93 12.02
CA ALA A 79 2.03 1.04 12.34
C ALA A 79 1.91 -0.12 11.34
N GLY A 80 2.33 0.07 10.09
CA GLY A 80 2.29 -0.95 9.05
C GLY A 80 2.16 -0.36 7.66
N PHE A 81 2.41 -1.17 6.65
CA PHE A 81 2.08 -0.83 5.27
C PHE A 81 0.58 -0.97 5.02
N SER A 82 0.02 -0.14 4.15
CA SER A 82 -1.41 -0.18 3.76
C SER A 82 -1.78 -1.49 3.07
N ASN A 83 -0.86 -2.06 2.32
CA ASN A 83 -1.00 -3.37 1.70
C ASN A 83 0.15 -4.30 2.16
N PRO A 84 -0.02 -5.01 3.29
CA PRO A 84 1.02 -5.85 3.85
C PRO A 84 1.40 -7.04 2.97
N GLU A 85 0.53 -7.49 2.06
CA GLU A 85 0.82 -8.64 1.18
C GLU A 85 1.91 -8.33 0.15
N ILE A 86 2.04 -7.07 -0.28
CA ILE A 86 3.13 -6.66 -1.18
C ILE A 86 4.49 -6.94 -0.52
N TRP A 87 4.54 -6.88 0.80
CA TRP A 87 5.75 -7.01 1.61
C TRP A 87 5.98 -8.42 2.17
N ASP A 88 5.16 -9.41 1.77
CA ASP A 88 5.38 -10.81 2.14
C ASP A 88 6.46 -11.43 1.24
N PRO A 89 7.59 -11.93 1.80
CA PRO A 89 8.62 -12.62 1.04
C PRO A 89 8.10 -13.85 0.27
N ALA A 90 6.99 -14.47 0.71
CA ALA A 90 6.40 -15.62 0.02
C ALA A 90 5.92 -15.30 -1.40
N ARG A 91 5.70 -14.04 -1.72
CA ARG A 91 5.38 -13.59 -3.07
C ARG A 91 6.54 -13.77 -4.05
N LEU A 92 7.77 -13.75 -3.56
CA LEU A 92 9.00 -13.75 -4.36
C LEU A 92 9.87 -15.00 -4.16
N LEU A 93 9.78 -15.63 -2.99
CA LEU A 93 10.67 -16.69 -2.57
C LEU A 93 9.90 -17.98 -2.25
N GLN A 94 10.60 -19.12 -2.40
CA GLN A 94 10.06 -20.44 -2.10
C GLN A 94 11.12 -21.31 -1.38
N GLY A 95 10.67 -22.42 -0.77
CA GLY A 95 11.54 -23.42 -0.15
C GLY A 95 12.44 -22.83 0.94
N GLU A 96 13.69 -23.29 1.01
CA GLU A 96 14.65 -22.89 2.04
C GLU A 96 14.91 -21.36 2.09
N LEU A 97 14.89 -20.69 0.94
CA LEU A 97 15.06 -19.22 0.90
C LEU A 97 13.90 -18.51 1.59
N LEU A 98 12.68 -18.97 1.42
CA LEU A 98 11.52 -18.44 2.12
C LEU A 98 11.60 -18.70 3.63
N GLU A 99 12.03 -19.88 4.04
CA GLU A 99 12.22 -20.20 5.46
C GLU A 99 13.25 -19.28 6.10
N ARG A 100 14.38 -19.06 5.45
CA ARG A 100 15.42 -18.10 5.88
C ARG A 100 14.89 -16.67 5.92
N ALA A 101 14.13 -16.25 4.93
CA ALA A 101 13.52 -14.92 4.90
C ALA A 101 12.56 -14.72 6.08
N ARG A 102 11.70 -15.69 6.37
CA ARG A 102 10.76 -15.63 7.51
C ARG A 102 11.43 -15.64 8.87
N ALA A 103 12.65 -16.17 8.99
CA ALA A 103 13.44 -16.11 10.20
C ALA A 103 14.04 -14.72 10.49
N LEU A 104 14.03 -13.81 9.49
CA LEU A 104 14.53 -12.45 9.67
C LEU A 104 13.56 -11.60 10.52
N PRO A 105 14.07 -10.59 11.26
CA PRO A 105 13.21 -9.55 11.81
C PRO A 105 12.34 -8.89 10.74
N GLN A 106 11.13 -8.48 11.10
CA GLN A 106 10.12 -7.96 10.16
C GLN A 106 10.65 -6.87 9.22
N ARG A 107 11.40 -5.89 9.75
CA ARG A 107 12.01 -4.82 8.92
C ARG A 107 13.00 -5.37 7.89
N GLN A 108 13.72 -6.44 8.22
CA GLN A 108 14.65 -7.06 7.26
C GLN A 108 13.92 -7.87 6.19
N GLN A 109 12.76 -8.45 6.52
CA GLN A 109 11.90 -9.08 5.52
C GLN A 109 11.41 -8.06 4.50
N TRP A 110 10.91 -6.91 4.93
CA TRP A 110 10.47 -5.84 4.05
C TRP A 110 11.62 -5.29 3.19
N LEU A 111 12.80 -5.10 3.78
CA LEU A 111 13.99 -4.68 3.05
C LEU A 111 14.38 -5.70 1.98
N LEU A 112 14.33 -7.00 2.31
CA LEU A 112 14.60 -8.06 1.35
C LEU A 112 13.62 -8.00 0.17
N VAL A 113 12.33 -7.80 0.42
CA VAL A 113 11.31 -7.63 -0.61
C VAL A 113 11.61 -6.42 -1.49
N GLU A 114 11.96 -5.26 -0.90
CA GLU A 114 12.33 -4.05 -1.67
C GLU A 114 13.52 -4.31 -2.60
N GLN A 115 14.51 -5.08 -2.15
CA GLN A 115 15.69 -5.39 -2.97
C GLN A 115 15.38 -6.37 -4.12
N LEU A 116 14.40 -7.24 -3.94
CA LEU A 116 14.06 -8.27 -4.92
C LEU A 116 12.96 -7.84 -5.90
N ASP A 117 12.11 -6.90 -5.49
CA ASP A 117 11.01 -6.43 -6.32
C ASP A 117 11.27 -5.01 -6.86
N PRO A 118 11.78 -4.91 -8.09
CA PRO A 118 12.05 -3.61 -8.68
C PRO A 118 10.78 -2.82 -9.03
N ASP A 119 9.59 -3.43 -8.99
CA ASP A 119 8.34 -2.77 -9.37
C ASP A 119 7.68 -2.03 -8.20
N ILE A 120 8.19 -2.17 -6.98
CA ILE A 120 7.79 -1.32 -5.86
C ILE A 120 8.28 0.10 -6.12
N SER A 121 7.37 1.01 -6.41
CA SER A 121 7.66 2.40 -6.80
C SER A 121 7.32 3.44 -5.73
N HIS A 122 6.53 3.07 -4.72
CA HIS A 122 6.09 3.95 -3.64
C HIS A 122 5.79 3.16 -2.37
N PHE A 123 5.78 3.88 -1.24
CA PHE A 123 5.42 3.33 0.06
C PHE A 123 4.10 3.95 0.52
N GLU A 124 3.11 3.11 0.79
CA GLU A 124 1.88 3.48 1.46
C GLU A 124 1.87 2.84 2.84
N PHE A 125 1.77 3.64 3.88
CA PHE A 125 1.93 3.17 5.25
C PHE A 125 1.16 4.04 6.24
N PHE A 126 0.97 3.50 7.45
CA PHE A 126 0.36 4.20 8.55
C PHE A 126 1.39 4.53 9.64
N LEU A 127 1.24 5.70 10.25
CA LEU A 127 2.03 6.15 11.39
C LEU A 127 1.12 6.41 12.59
N SER A 128 1.69 6.29 13.78
CA SER A 128 1.03 6.59 15.04
C SER A 128 1.94 7.44 15.92
N ALA A 129 1.35 8.30 16.73
CA ALA A 129 2.07 9.06 17.77
C ALA A 129 2.45 8.20 18.98
N SER A 130 1.92 6.97 19.07
CA SER A 130 2.21 6.02 20.14
C SER A 130 2.53 4.64 19.53
N PRO A 131 3.31 3.79 20.22
CA PRO A 131 3.55 2.43 19.77
C PRO A 131 2.23 1.70 19.51
N VAL A 132 2.09 1.08 18.33
CA VAL A 132 0.93 0.26 17.97
C VAL A 132 1.25 -1.18 18.29
N ALA A 133 0.54 -1.74 19.27
CA ALA A 133 0.56 -3.17 19.50
C ALA A 133 -0.30 -3.87 18.43
N ALA A 134 0.27 -4.87 17.78
CA ALA A 134 -0.54 -5.72 16.90
C ALA A 134 -1.61 -6.43 17.75
N MET A 135 -2.88 -6.29 17.37
CA MET A 135 -3.96 -7.04 18.00
C MET A 135 -3.80 -8.51 17.64
N PRO A 136 -3.73 -9.41 18.64
CA PRO A 136 -3.68 -10.84 18.34
C PRO A 136 -5.00 -11.27 17.68
N LEU A 137 -4.94 -11.99 16.57
CA LEU A 137 -6.13 -12.50 15.86
C LEU A 137 -6.61 -13.84 16.46
N THR A 138 -6.57 -13.98 17.79
CA THR A 138 -7.18 -15.13 18.49
C THR A 138 -8.70 -15.01 18.48
N ASP A 139 -9.40 -16.12 18.59
CA ASP A 139 -10.87 -16.13 18.62
C ASP A 139 -11.43 -15.29 19.77
N GLU A 140 -10.76 -15.30 20.93
CA GLU A 140 -11.12 -14.48 22.08
C GLU A 140 -10.98 -12.98 21.78
N ALA A 141 -9.83 -12.57 21.25
CA ALA A 141 -9.59 -11.17 20.88
C ALA A 141 -10.54 -10.70 19.78
N LEU A 142 -10.82 -11.54 18.79
CA LEU A 142 -11.79 -11.22 17.72
C LEU A 142 -13.21 -11.06 18.27
N ARG A 143 -13.63 -11.88 19.24
CA ARG A 143 -14.95 -11.73 19.88
C ARG A 143 -15.06 -10.47 20.72
N ALA A 144 -13.98 -10.07 21.39
CA ALA A 144 -13.96 -8.88 22.23
C ALA A 144 -13.82 -7.58 21.42
N ALA A 145 -13.25 -7.64 20.21
CA ALA A 145 -13.02 -6.48 19.37
C ALA A 145 -14.33 -5.82 18.91
N HIS A 146 -14.23 -4.53 18.63
CA HIS A 146 -15.25 -3.79 17.91
C HIS A 146 -14.88 -3.66 16.45
N GLY A 147 -15.87 -3.47 15.59
CA GLY A 147 -15.67 -3.37 14.16
C GLY A 147 -15.94 -1.98 13.61
N LEU A 148 -15.21 -1.62 12.55
CA LEU A 148 -15.54 -0.50 11.70
C LEU A 148 -15.56 -0.97 10.25
N ARG A 149 -16.69 -0.79 9.58
CA ARG A 149 -16.82 -1.09 8.15
C ARG A 149 -15.99 -0.11 7.34
N GLN A 150 -15.26 -0.60 6.34
CA GLN A 150 -14.51 0.26 5.44
C GLN A 150 -15.43 1.30 4.77
N PRO A 151 -15.01 2.59 4.69
CA PRO A 151 -15.81 3.63 4.06
C PRO A 151 -16.21 3.36 2.61
N CYS A 152 -15.39 2.65 1.84
CA CYS A 152 -15.70 2.27 0.47
C CYS A 152 -16.92 1.36 0.33
N LEU A 153 -17.38 0.73 1.44
CA LEU A 153 -18.58 -0.10 1.48
C LEU A 153 -19.85 0.68 1.86
N TRP A 154 -19.75 1.97 2.11
CA TRP A 154 -20.90 2.80 2.37
C TRP A 154 -21.77 2.90 1.12
N GLY A 155 -23.10 2.74 1.28
CA GLY A 155 -24.03 2.68 0.17
C GLY A 155 -24.10 1.30 -0.50
N GLU A 156 -23.43 0.30 0.03
CA GLU A 156 -23.49 -1.09 -0.45
C GLU A 156 -23.26 -1.20 -1.97
N PRO A 157 -22.09 -0.79 -2.48
CA PRO A 157 -21.81 -0.82 -3.91
C PRO A 157 -21.92 -2.25 -4.47
N ASP A 158 -22.42 -2.35 -5.70
CA ASP A 158 -22.48 -3.62 -6.43
C ASP A 158 -21.94 -3.37 -7.86
N PRO A 159 -20.82 -3.98 -8.24
CA PRO A 159 -20.00 -4.88 -7.43
C PRO A 159 -19.16 -4.17 -6.36
N ILE A 160 -18.88 -4.87 -5.26
CA ILE A 160 -17.80 -4.49 -4.34
C ILE A 160 -16.49 -4.88 -5.01
N LEU A 161 -15.50 -4.00 -4.96
CA LEU A 161 -14.17 -4.27 -5.52
C LEU A 161 -13.19 -4.53 -4.37
N ASP A 162 -12.29 -5.49 -4.56
CA ASP A 162 -11.14 -5.68 -3.69
C ASP A 162 -10.07 -4.59 -3.93
N ARG A 163 -8.99 -4.63 -3.16
CA ARG A 163 -7.86 -3.68 -3.29
C ARG A 163 -7.15 -3.72 -4.65
N ASN A 164 -7.32 -4.80 -5.43
CA ASN A 164 -6.78 -4.97 -6.78
C ASN A 164 -7.79 -4.57 -7.85
N MET A 165 -8.88 -3.90 -7.46
CA MET A 165 -9.99 -3.48 -8.32
C MET A 165 -10.70 -4.67 -8.99
N GLN A 166 -10.68 -5.86 -8.36
CA GLN A 166 -11.37 -7.04 -8.86
C GLN A 166 -12.73 -7.20 -8.16
N PRO A 167 -13.78 -7.62 -8.88
CA PRO A 167 -15.08 -7.86 -8.28
C PRO A 167 -15.00 -8.88 -7.14
N LEU A 168 -15.52 -8.50 -5.99
CA LEU A 168 -15.54 -9.31 -4.78
C LEU A 168 -16.95 -9.81 -4.48
N GLN A 169 -17.08 -11.12 -4.27
CA GLN A 169 -18.33 -11.71 -3.80
C GLN A 169 -18.32 -11.84 -2.28
N LEU A 170 -19.39 -11.35 -1.65
CA LEU A 170 -19.63 -11.54 -0.22
C LEU A 170 -20.76 -12.54 -0.03
N SER A 171 -20.60 -13.44 0.94
CA SER A 171 -21.68 -14.29 1.45
C SER A 171 -22.72 -13.45 2.21
N ASP A 172 -23.90 -14.01 2.42
CA ASP A 172 -24.96 -13.36 3.19
C ASP A 172 -24.52 -13.08 4.64
N ALA A 173 -23.75 -13.98 5.24
CA ALA A 173 -23.22 -13.80 6.61
C ALA A 173 -22.26 -12.62 6.69
N GLU A 174 -21.39 -12.45 5.70
CA GLU A 174 -20.45 -11.34 5.64
C GLU A 174 -21.17 -10.01 5.41
N ARG A 175 -22.14 -9.97 4.49
CA ARG A 175 -22.99 -8.78 4.28
C ARG A 175 -23.73 -8.40 5.55
N GLN A 176 -24.30 -9.38 6.24
CA GLN A 176 -25.02 -9.16 7.48
C GLN A 176 -24.09 -8.60 8.57
N LEU A 177 -22.89 -9.16 8.74
CA LEU A 177 -21.92 -8.64 9.71
C LEU A 177 -21.55 -7.18 9.40
N LEU A 178 -21.21 -6.86 8.14
CA LEU A 178 -20.86 -5.51 7.75
C LEU A 178 -21.99 -4.49 7.96
N ARG A 179 -23.26 -4.91 7.79
CA ARG A 179 -24.44 -4.08 8.14
C ARG A 179 -24.55 -3.90 9.64
N SER A 180 -24.48 -5.02 10.41
CA SER A 180 -24.59 -4.97 11.86
C SER A 180 -23.54 -4.09 12.52
N VAL A 181 -22.30 -4.14 12.04
CA VAL A 181 -21.21 -3.26 12.51
C VAL A 181 -21.51 -1.79 12.24
N HIS A 182 -22.15 -1.48 11.12
CA HIS A 182 -22.57 -0.10 10.81
C HIS A 182 -23.71 0.37 11.73
N ASP A 183 -24.70 -0.50 11.94
CA ASP A 183 -25.91 -0.15 12.72
C ASP A 183 -25.66 -0.18 14.23
N GLN A 184 -24.69 -0.96 14.69
CA GLN A 184 -24.38 -1.23 16.09
C GLN A 184 -22.87 -1.10 16.38
N PRO A 185 -22.26 0.09 16.19
CA PRO A 185 -20.80 0.27 16.23
C PRO A 185 -20.17 -0.05 17.61
N ASP A 186 -20.96 0.03 18.68
CA ASP A 186 -20.51 -0.22 20.06
C ASP A 186 -20.71 -1.68 20.50
N THR A 187 -21.18 -2.56 19.61
CA THR A 187 -21.40 -3.97 19.93
C THR A 187 -20.13 -4.77 19.63
N PRO A 188 -19.61 -5.55 20.59
CA PRO A 188 -18.49 -6.45 20.34
C PRO A 188 -18.81 -7.45 19.23
N LEU A 189 -17.84 -7.73 18.38
CA LEU A 189 -18.02 -8.57 17.19
C LEU A 189 -18.47 -9.99 17.49
N GLY A 190 -18.11 -10.54 18.68
CA GLY A 190 -18.57 -11.85 19.13
C GLY A 190 -20.07 -11.95 19.35
N GLY A 191 -20.78 -10.83 19.49
CA GLY A 191 -22.24 -10.77 19.52
C GLY A 191 -22.88 -10.71 18.14
N LEU A 192 -22.09 -10.49 17.09
CA LEU A 192 -22.56 -10.26 15.72
C LEU A 192 -22.24 -11.40 14.77
N ALA A 193 -21.09 -12.06 14.94
CA ALA A 193 -20.66 -13.14 14.05
C ALA A 193 -19.63 -14.09 14.69
N GLU A 194 -19.43 -15.23 14.05
CA GLU A 194 -18.38 -16.18 14.41
C GLU A 194 -16.97 -15.65 14.05
N PRO A 195 -15.93 -16.00 14.86
CA PRO A 195 -14.55 -15.52 14.65
C PRO A 195 -13.99 -15.80 13.26
N ALA A 196 -14.40 -16.87 12.61
CA ALA A 196 -13.94 -17.20 11.27
C ALA A 196 -14.38 -16.15 10.24
N VAL A 197 -15.62 -15.67 10.31
CA VAL A 197 -16.15 -14.62 9.42
C VAL A 197 -15.46 -13.28 9.72
N ILE A 198 -15.28 -12.97 11.01
CA ILE A 198 -14.58 -11.75 11.43
C ILE A 198 -13.15 -11.73 10.88
N ARG A 199 -12.43 -12.84 11.05
CA ARG A 199 -11.03 -12.99 10.60
C ARG A 199 -10.90 -12.85 9.08
N ASP A 200 -11.80 -13.47 8.33
CA ASP A 200 -11.78 -13.41 6.88
C ASP A 200 -12.04 -11.99 6.38
N LEU A 201 -13.05 -11.30 6.87
CA LEU A 201 -13.31 -9.91 6.50
C LEU A 201 -12.18 -8.95 6.91
N ALA A 202 -11.54 -9.18 8.05
CA ALA A 202 -10.39 -8.41 8.50
C ALA A 202 -9.17 -8.67 7.60
N ALA A 203 -8.90 -9.92 7.22
CA ALA A 203 -7.82 -10.27 6.31
C ALA A 203 -8.00 -9.64 4.93
N ARG A 204 -9.23 -9.56 4.43
CA ARG A 204 -9.58 -8.86 3.18
C ARG A 204 -9.69 -7.34 3.32
N GLN A 205 -9.42 -6.80 4.51
CA GLN A 205 -9.49 -5.37 4.82
C GLN A 205 -10.89 -4.74 4.59
N LEU A 206 -11.94 -5.52 4.66
CA LEU A 206 -13.32 -5.04 4.55
C LEU A 206 -13.90 -4.65 5.92
N LEU A 207 -13.29 -5.15 6.99
CA LEU A 207 -13.60 -4.86 8.39
C LEU A 207 -12.31 -4.43 9.10
N LEU A 208 -12.32 -3.24 9.68
CA LEU A 208 -11.27 -2.75 10.55
C LEU A 208 -11.57 -3.15 11.98
N LEU A 209 -10.57 -3.62 12.72
CA LEU A 209 -10.72 -4.08 14.09
C LEU A 209 -10.18 -3.02 15.06
N LYS A 210 -10.94 -2.75 16.10
CA LYS A 210 -10.56 -1.89 17.23
C LYS A 210 -10.63 -2.75 18.51
N ALA A 211 -9.50 -2.78 19.24
CA ALA A 211 -9.43 -3.41 20.56
C ALA A 211 -10.25 -2.65 21.61
#